data_29822abc54406a5374327e1085c123e0
#
_entry.id   29822abc54406a5374327e1085c123e0
#
_cell.length_a   1.000
_cell.length_b   1.000
_cell.length_c   1.000
_cell.angle_alpha   90.00
_cell.angle_beta   90.00
_cell.angle_gamma   90.00
#
_symmetry.space_group_name_H-M   'P 1'
#
loop_
_entity.id
_entity.type
_entity.pdbx_description
1 polymer ?
#
loop_
_entity_poly.entity_id
_entity_poly.type
_entity_poly.pdbx_seq_one_letter_code
_entity_poly.pdbx_strand_id
1 'polypeptide(L)'
;AEQLQVSYSSLNRLLSHVGIEEALQLEQVEEILRQEESKLVAATSTNEERLLRLNSFGYPLLAEEQVKLQKELTRQQNTMTVSVTIDGIWDDCYKAINVANGAIKHIPEISMDQSLANRLVGEAKFFRAFNYFNLVKIFGGVPLTVEPYESMENMYLERASVEQVYAQIESDLRDAVNALPAATFYNNGNRITKYAAAMVLTSVYMQQGKYADAASAVKTVIDSPHALATNNDLALGSAYNKIRTTDGLDESIYSYEYNATISNGGWWPTYAFNSAATAIFGTYSIFERTYGPTNQFLNVYAANDLRIQPNQFFHWDYTNPDNGKTWTAPKDACGCWFWYDEDALLNSGRSTKDRDIYRYAEALLDAAESIAQSQGVTAEAAGYLAQLKARANMEGKTVAAITADLQKLGKQAFIEECWTERLREFPLEFKIWDDCLRTGKFPVISSTEKGKVTYVDLVGAKNASGATFKSSDLLWPISLNEMQRNPSLTQNEGYAVQ
;
A
#
# COMPACT_ATOMS: atom_id res chain seq x y z
N ALA A 1 -3.25 -4.22 9.06
CA ALA A 1 -4.54 -4.81 9.44
C ALA A 1 -5.72 -4.09 8.77
N GLU A 2 -5.85 -2.77 8.87
CA GLU A 2 -6.90 -2.02 8.15
C GLU A 2 -6.89 -2.26 6.64
N GLN A 3 -5.72 -2.34 6.02
CA GLN A 3 -5.57 -2.60 4.58
C GLN A 3 -6.14 -3.96 4.15
N LEU A 4 -6.04 -4.96 5.02
CA LEU A 4 -6.47 -6.32 4.73
C LEU A 4 -7.97 -6.53 5.01
N GLN A 5 -8.50 -5.81 5.99
CA GLN A 5 -9.93 -5.80 6.29
C GLN A 5 -10.76 -5.18 5.14
N VAL A 6 -10.18 -4.19 4.45
CA VAL A 6 -10.80 -3.60 3.25
C VAL A 6 -10.76 -4.57 2.06
N SER A 7 -9.74 -5.42 1.94
CA SER A 7 -9.72 -6.47 0.91
C SER A 7 -10.91 -7.44 1.05
N TYR A 8 -11.25 -7.83 2.28
CA TYR A 8 -12.40 -8.68 2.58
C TYR A 8 -13.75 -7.95 2.35
N SER A 9 -13.86 -6.69 2.80
CA SER A 9 -15.07 -5.89 2.58
C SER A 9 -15.26 -5.53 1.11
N SER A 10 -14.18 -5.38 0.33
CA SER A 10 -14.25 -5.19 -1.12
C SER A 10 -14.76 -6.42 -1.83
N LEU A 11 -14.36 -7.63 -1.43
CA LEU A 11 -14.92 -8.87 -1.97
C LEU A 11 -16.43 -8.99 -1.65
N ASN A 12 -16.86 -8.62 -0.45
CA ASN A 12 -18.29 -8.59 -0.09
C ASN A 12 -19.07 -7.48 -0.82
N ARG A 13 -18.46 -6.33 -1.13
CA ARG A 13 -19.07 -5.29 -1.98
C ARG A 13 -19.16 -5.69 -3.45
N LEU A 14 -18.23 -6.52 -3.92
CA LEU A 14 -18.32 -7.12 -5.24
C LEU A 14 -19.71 -7.70 -5.52
N LEU A 15 -20.30 -8.27 -4.49
CA LEU A 15 -21.58 -8.97 -4.54
C LEU A 15 -22.79 -8.03 -4.47
N SER A 16 -22.64 -6.78 -4.06
CA SER A 16 -23.77 -5.86 -3.78
C SER A 16 -24.16 -4.87 -4.89
N HIS A 17 -23.43 -4.82 -6.03
CA HIS A 17 -23.62 -3.78 -7.06
C HIS A 17 -24.18 -4.28 -8.40
N VAL A 18 -24.83 -5.43 -8.43
CA VAL A 18 -25.28 -6.09 -9.67
C VAL A 18 -26.80 -6.00 -9.83
N GLY A 19 -27.29 -5.97 -11.09
CA GLY A 19 -28.71 -5.85 -11.43
C GLY A 19 -29.56 -7.04 -10.93
N ILE A 20 -30.90 -6.87 -10.86
CA ILE A 20 -31.82 -7.77 -10.17
C ILE A 20 -31.78 -9.25 -10.64
N GLU A 21 -31.49 -9.53 -11.89
CA GLU A 21 -31.33 -10.91 -12.38
C GLU A 21 -29.97 -11.53 -12.01
N GLU A 22 -28.94 -10.71 -11.93
CA GLU A 22 -27.62 -11.10 -11.43
C GLU A 22 -27.59 -11.20 -9.90
N ALA A 23 -28.42 -10.43 -9.17
CA ALA A 23 -28.50 -10.44 -7.71
C ALA A 23 -28.94 -11.81 -7.14
N LEU A 24 -29.85 -12.52 -7.82
CA LEU A 24 -30.27 -13.88 -7.40
C LEU A 24 -29.15 -14.92 -7.54
N GLN A 25 -28.28 -14.75 -8.52
CA GLN A 25 -27.12 -15.62 -8.70
C GLN A 25 -26.00 -15.27 -7.70
N LEU A 26 -25.90 -14.00 -7.34
CA LEU A 26 -24.97 -13.51 -6.33
C LEU A 26 -25.37 -13.89 -4.90
N GLU A 27 -26.67 -14.01 -4.58
CA GLU A 27 -27.13 -14.56 -3.30
C GLU A 27 -26.59 -15.98 -3.06
N GLN A 28 -26.48 -16.78 -4.11
CA GLN A 28 -25.89 -18.12 -4.01
C GLN A 28 -24.38 -18.06 -3.74
N VAL A 29 -23.66 -17.13 -4.37
CA VAL A 29 -22.23 -16.90 -4.11
C VAL A 29 -22.03 -16.36 -2.70
N GLU A 30 -22.87 -15.41 -2.25
CA GLU A 30 -22.84 -14.91 -0.88
C GLU A 30 -23.12 -16.02 0.15
N GLU A 31 -24.04 -16.90 -0.13
CA GLU A 31 -24.36 -18.00 0.78
C GLU A 31 -23.21 -19.01 0.87
N ILE A 32 -22.55 -19.33 -0.25
CA ILE A 32 -21.35 -20.18 -0.27
C ILE A 32 -20.22 -19.51 0.52
N LEU A 33 -19.99 -18.22 0.28
CA LEU A 33 -18.95 -17.47 1.00
C LEU A 33 -19.25 -17.35 2.49
N ARG A 34 -20.54 -17.18 2.90
CA ARG A 34 -20.96 -17.21 4.31
C ARG A 34 -20.80 -18.58 4.95
N GLN A 35 -21.06 -19.66 4.21
CA GLN A 35 -20.87 -21.01 4.72
C GLN A 35 -19.39 -21.32 4.93
N GLU A 36 -18.51 -20.90 4.03
CA GLU A 36 -17.06 -21.02 4.21
C GLU A 36 -16.55 -20.14 5.36
N GLU A 37 -17.04 -18.92 5.49
CA GLU A 37 -16.76 -18.05 6.64
C GLU A 37 -17.25 -18.69 7.95
N SER A 38 -18.44 -19.27 7.98
CA SER A 38 -18.99 -19.94 9.16
C SER A 38 -18.18 -21.17 9.58
N LYS A 39 -17.68 -21.96 8.62
CA LYS A 39 -16.77 -23.08 8.88
C LYS A 39 -15.43 -22.60 9.46
N LEU A 40 -14.91 -21.51 8.95
CA LEU A 40 -13.66 -20.90 9.43
C LEU A 40 -13.83 -20.31 10.84
N VAL A 41 -14.98 -19.66 11.11
CA VAL A 41 -15.33 -19.09 12.42
C VAL A 41 -15.51 -20.18 13.49
N ALA A 42 -16.05 -21.33 13.11
CA ALA A 42 -16.19 -22.48 14.03
C ALA A 42 -14.82 -23.12 14.40
N ALA A 43 -13.82 -22.95 13.56
CA ALA A 43 -12.46 -23.48 13.77
C ALA A 43 -11.54 -22.54 14.57
N THR A 44 -11.87 -21.25 14.73
CA THR A 44 -11.01 -20.27 15.40
C THR A 44 -11.78 -19.50 16.49
N SER A 45 -11.21 -19.52 17.70
CA SER A 45 -11.57 -18.81 18.95
C SER A 45 -12.66 -17.70 18.93
N THR A 46 -13.31 -17.55 20.07
CA THR A 46 -14.51 -16.75 20.36
C THR A 46 -14.54 -15.34 19.74
N ASN A 47 -15.75 -14.91 19.31
CA ASN A 47 -16.04 -13.58 18.80
C ASN A 47 -15.57 -12.42 19.70
N GLU A 48 -15.41 -12.65 21.02
CA GLU A 48 -14.91 -11.64 21.95
C GLU A 48 -13.42 -11.37 21.78
N GLU A 49 -12.60 -12.37 21.53
CA GLU A 49 -11.16 -12.18 21.23
C GLU A 49 -10.97 -11.49 19.88
N ARG A 50 -11.86 -11.76 18.92
CA ARG A 50 -11.88 -11.13 17.60
C ARG A 50 -12.23 -9.64 17.69
N LEU A 51 -13.25 -9.28 18.47
CA LEU A 51 -13.64 -7.90 18.75
C LEU A 51 -12.56 -7.16 19.55
N LEU A 52 -11.89 -7.80 20.50
CA LEU A 52 -10.77 -7.23 21.23
C LEU A 52 -9.56 -6.97 20.32
N ARG A 53 -9.28 -7.86 19.37
CA ARG A 53 -8.20 -7.66 18.37
C ARG A 53 -8.54 -6.54 17.38
N LEU A 54 -9.78 -6.47 16.89
CA LEU A 54 -10.25 -5.40 16.01
C LEU A 54 -10.31 -4.05 16.72
N ASN A 55 -10.72 -4.03 17.99
CA ASN A 55 -10.77 -2.83 18.80
C ASN A 55 -9.39 -2.37 19.29
N SER A 56 -8.39 -3.25 19.37
CA SER A 56 -7.03 -2.85 19.74
C SER A 56 -6.35 -1.94 18.72
N PHE A 57 -6.81 -1.95 17.47
CA PHE A 57 -6.35 -1.01 16.44
C PHE A 57 -7.06 0.35 16.50
N GLY A 58 -8.15 0.49 17.22
CA GLY A 58 -8.91 1.73 17.38
C GLY A 58 -8.66 2.46 18.72
N TYR A 59 -7.91 1.89 19.64
CA TYR A 59 -7.56 2.54 20.90
C TYR A 59 -6.12 3.07 20.85
N PRO A 60 -5.87 4.26 21.44
CA PRO A 60 -4.51 4.72 21.62
C PRO A 60 -3.78 3.66 22.46
N LEU A 61 -2.79 3.04 21.87
CA LEU A 61 -1.83 2.25 22.62
C LEU A 61 -1.30 3.13 23.74
N LEU A 62 -1.22 2.62 24.97
CA LEU A 62 -0.55 3.32 26.06
C LEU A 62 0.82 3.78 25.57
N ALA A 63 1.30 4.92 26.00
CA ALA A 63 2.56 5.51 25.52
C ALA A 63 3.73 4.51 25.54
N GLU A 64 3.75 3.61 26.52
CA GLU A 64 4.72 2.52 26.64
C GLU A 64 4.58 1.47 25.52
N GLU A 65 3.36 1.14 25.11
CA GLU A 65 3.10 0.21 24.01
C GLU A 65 3.40 0.83 22.64
N GLN A 66 3.15 2.14 22.48
CA GLN A 66 3.56 2.87 21.28
C GLN A 66 5.08 2.91 21.13
N VAL A 67 5.81 3.18 22.22
CA VAL A 67 7.28 3.13 22.23
C VAL A 67 7.78 1.72 21.95
N LYS A 68 7.12 0.69 22.48
CA LYS A 68 7.46 -0.71 22.25
C LYS A 68 7.21 -1.09 20.78
N LEU A 69 6.04 -0.76 20.24
CA LEU A 69 5.72 -1.00 18.84
C LEU A 69 6.67 -0.24 17.90
N GLN A 70 6.98 1.02 18.21
CA GLN A 70 7.95 1.81 17.45
C GLN A 70 9.35 1.20 17.50
N LYS A 71 9.78 0.68 18.64
CA LYS A 71 11.06 -0.02 18.78
C LYS A 71 11.06 -1.35 18.03
N GLU A 72 9.96 -2.08 18.04
CA GLU A 72 9.78 -3.30 17.27
C GLU A 72 9.82 -3.00 15.76
N LEU A 73 9.06 -2.01 15.29
CA LEU A 73 9.03 -1.58 13.89
C LEU A 73 10.37 -1.01 13.41
N THR A 74 11.10 -0.35 14.28
CA THR A 74 12.47 0.13 13.99
C THR A 74 13.55 -0.92 14.28
N ARG A 75 13.15 -2.12 14.71
CA ARG A 75 14.01 -3.29 14.99
C ARG A 75 15.12 -3.04 16.01
N GLN A 76 14.87 -2.12 16.92
CA GLN A 76 15.85 -1.79 17.95
C GLN A 76 16.04 -2.89 19.01
N GLN A 77 15.09 -3.82 19.16
CA GLN A 77 15.10 -4.80 20.26
C GLN A 77 14.95 -6.28 19.85
N ASN A 78 14.81 -6.63 18.58
CA ASN A 78 14.56 -8.03 18.13
C ASN A 78 13.37 -8.72 18.82
N THR A 79 12.30 -7.99 19.17
CA THR A 79 11.20 -8.48 20.01
C THR A 79 9.89 -8.72 19.25
N MET A 80 9.95 -8.83 17.91
CA MET A 80 8.76 -8.92 17.07
C MET A 80 8.04 -10.29 17.07
N THR A 81 8.51 -11.28 17.83
CA THR A 81 7.98 -12.65 17.76
C THR A 81 6.59 -12.84 18.36
N VAL A 82 6.13 -11.91 19.17
CA VAL A 82 4.77 -11.89 19.75
C VAL A 82 4.18 -10.51 19.54
N SER A 83 3.66 -10.26 18.35
CA SER A 83 3.06 -8.98 18.01
C SER A 83 1.66 -9.22 17.45
N VAL A 84 0.67 -8.54 18.00
CA VAL A 84 -0.71 -8.52 17.49
C VAL A 84 -0.75 -8.10 16.02
N THR A 85 0.17 -7.22 15.60
CA THR A 85 0.29 -6.78 14.21
C THR A 85 0.70 -7.93 13.28
N ILE A 86 1.67 -8.76 13.69
CA ILE A 86 2.13 -9.90 12.88
C ILE A 86 1.03 -10.95 12.75
N ASP A 87 0.40 -11.31 13.87
CA ASP A 87 -0.72 -12.24 13.89
C ASP A 87 -1.88 -11.73 13.03
N GLY A 88 -2.23 -10.44 13.17
CA GLY A 88 -3.30 -9.82 12.40
C GLY A 88 -3.07 -9.87 10.89
N ILE A 89 -1.87 -9.52 10.43
CA ILE A 89 -1.53 -9.58 9.00
C ILE A 89 -1.62 -11.01 8.47
N TRP A 90 -1.06 -11.98 9.19
CA TRP A 90 -1.10 -13.38 8.82
C TRP A 90 -2.53 -13.90 8.73
N ASP A 91 -3.30 -13.75 9.80
CA ASP A 91 -4.68 -14.21 9.91
C ASP A 91 -5.57 -13.60 8.80
N ASP A 92 -5.48 -12.30 8.58
CA ASP A 92 -6.34 -11.60 7.61
C ASP A 92 -5.98 -11.97 6.17
N CYS A 93 -4.69 -12.13 5.86
CA CYS A 93 -4.28 -12.62 4.54
C CYS A 93 -4.79 -14.03 4.27
N TYR A 94 -4.64 -14.96 5.23
CA TYR A 94 -5.08 -16.34 5.02
C TYR A 94 -6.62 -16.48 5.01
N LYS A 95 -7.36 -15.66 5.75
CA LYS A 95 -8.82 -15.59 5.63
C LYS A 95 -9.24 -15.14 4.23
N ALA A 96 -8.63 -14.07 3.72
CA ALA A 96 -8.93 -13.58 2.38
C ALA A 96 -8.54 -14.60 1.29
N ILE A 97 -7.41 -15.30 1.45
CA ILE A 97 -7.00 -16.38 0.55
C ILE A 97 -8.00 -17.53 0.55
N ASN A 98 -8.48 -17.95 1.73
CA ASN A 98 -9.45 -19.04 1.82
C ASN A 98 -10.79 -18.69 1.17
N VAL A 99 -11.29 -17.46 1.37
CA VAL A 99 -12.49 -16.95 0.68
C VAL A 99 -12.28 -16.93 -0.83
N ALA A 100 -11.12 -16.45 -1.30
CA ALA A 100 -10.79 -16.43 -2.72
C ALA A 100 -10.72 -17.85 -3.29
N ASN A 101 -10.13 -18.81 -2.57
CA ASN A 101 -10.09 -20.22 -2.97
C ASN A 101 -11.49 -20.80 -3.13
N GLY A 102 -12.40 -20.51 -2.18
CA GLY A 102 -13.81 -20.91 -2.25
C GLY A 102 -14.50 -20.32 -3.49
N ALA A 103 -14.32 -19.04 -3.74
CA ALA A 103 -14.87 -18.38 -4.92
C ALA A 103 -14.33 -18.98 -6.24
N ILE A 104 -13.02 -19.21 -6.34
CA ILE A 104 -12.39 -19.79 -7.54
C ILE A 104 -12.92 -21.21 -7.80
N LYS A 105 -13.13 -21.99 -6.75
CA LYS A 105 -13.63 -23.38 -6.87
C LYS A 105 -15.10 -23.44 -7.25
N HIS A 106 -15.96 -22.69 -6.55
CA HIS A 106 -17.40 -22.89 -6.61
C HIS A 106 -18.13 -21.99 -7.63
N ILE A 107 -17.62 -20.80 -7.98
CA ILE A 107 -18.25 -19.96 -9.01
C ILE A 107 -18.48 -20.70 -10.33
N PRO A 108 -17.54 -21.51 -10.85
CA PRO A 108 -17.74 -22.27 -12.09
C PRO A 108 -18.86 -23.33 -12.01
N GLU A 109 -19.27 -23.72 -10.81
CA GLU A 109 -20.35 -24.71 -10.57
C GLU A 109 -21.75 -24.07 -10.62
N ILE A 110 -21.82 -22.73 -10.53
CA ILE A 110 -23.06 -21.97 -10.51
C ILE A 110 -23.53 -21.69 -11.93
N SER A 111 -24.83 -21.92 -12.19
CA SER A 111 -25.43 -21.59 -13.47
C SER A 111 -25.60 -20.08 -13.60
N MET A 112 -24.67 -19.42 -14.29
CA MET A 112 -24.67 -17.98 -14.56
C MET A 112 -24.08 -17.67 -15.94
N ASP A 113 -24.13 -16.40 -16.36
CA ASP A 113 -23.42 -15.94 -17.55
C ASP A 113 -21.91 -16.22 -17.42
N GLN A 114 -21.33 -16.81 -18.48
CA GLN A 114 -19.94 -17.24 -18.47
C GLN A 114 -18.96 -16.05 -18.36
N SER A 115 -19.31 -14.89 -18.94
CA SER A 115 -18.48 -13.69 -18.86
C SER A 115 -18.47 -13.15 -17.43
N LEU A 116 -19.63 -13.18 -16.76
CA LEU A 116 -19.74 -12.82 -15.33
C LEU A 116 -18.93 -13.80 -14.47
N ALA A 117 -19.08 -15.11 -14.68
CA ALA A 117 -18.32 -16.12 -13.93
C ALA A 117 -16.82 -15.91 -14.09
N ASN A 118 -16.33 -15.72 -15.32
CA ASN A 118 -14.92 -15.48 -15.59
C ASN A 118 -14.41 -14.20 -14.90
N ARG A 119 -15.22 -13.13 -14.90
CA ARG A 119 -14.87 -11.89 -14.20
C ARG A 119 -14.75 -12.10 -12.70
N LEU A 120 -15.73 -12.75 -12.07
CA LEU A 120 -15.74 -13.03 -10.63
C LEU A 120 -14.55 -13.91 -10.21
N VAL A 121 -14.24 -14.95 -10.99
CA VAL A 121 -13.05 -15.79 -10.76
C VAL A 121 -11.77 -14.96 -10.93
N GLY A 122 -11.72 -14.05 -11.90
CA GLY A 122 -10.59 -13.15 -12.12
C GLY A 122 -10.36 -12.22 -10.92
N GLU A 123 -11.43 -11.67 -10.35
CA GLU A 123 -11.36 -10.84 -9.14
C GLU A 123 -10.90 -11.67 -7.92
N ALA A 124 -11.42 -12.89 -7.75
CA ALA A 124 -10.99 -13.79 -6.67
C ALA A 124 -9.50 -14.14 -6.79
N LYS A 125 -9.01 -14.43 -8.01
CA LYS A 125 -7.59 -14.66 -8.28
C LYS A 125 -6.74 -13.42 -7.97
N PHE A 126 -7.22 -12.23 -8.32
CA PHE A 126 -6.55 -10.98 -7.93
C PHE A 126 -6.38 -10.89 -6.41
N PHE A 127 -7.44 -11.11 -5.63
CA PHE A 127 -7.37 -11.03 -4.18
C PHE A 127 -6.49 -12.12 -3.57
N ARG A 128 -6.51 -13.33 -4.09
CA ARG A 128 -5.60 -14.40 -3.65
C ARG A 128 -4.14 -14.00 -3.88
N ALA A 129 -3.82 -13.56 -5.07
CA ALA A 129 -2.48 -13.13 -5.44
C ALA A 129 -2.02 -11.92 -4.61
N PHE A 130 -2.88 -10.92 -4.41
CA PHE A 130 -2.56 -9.72 -3.64
C PHE A 130 -2.24 -10.04 -2.18
N ASN A 131 -2.98 -10.96 -1.56
CA ASN A 131 -2.72 -11.39 -0.19
C ASN A 131 -1.45 -12.25 -0.09
N TYR A 132 -1.20 -13.16 -1.03
CA TYR A 132 0.08 -13.89 -1.09
C TYR A 132 1.26 -12.95 -1.33
N PHE A 133 1.10 -11.92 -2.14
CA PHE A 133 2.16 -10.92 -2.37
C PHE A 133 2.49 -10.16 -1.08
N ASN A 134 1.50 -9.79 -0.27
CA ASN A 134 1.74 -9.21 1.03
C ASN A 134 2.48 -10.19 1.96
N LEU A 135 2.02 -11.44 2.04
CA LEU A 135 2.67 -12.46 2.87
C LEU A 135 4.13 -12.70 2.47
N VAL A 136 4.40 -12.90 1.18
CA VAL A 136 5.76 -13.25 0.72
C VAL A 136 6.74 -12.10 0.90
N LYS A 137 6.32 -10.85 0.74
CA LYS A 137 7.17 -9.67 1.01
C LYS A 137 7.55 -9.57 2.49
N ILE A 138 6.63 -9.91 3.38
CA ILE A 138 6.80 -9.75 4.83
C ILE A 138 7.52 -10.96 5.42
N PHE A 139 7.10 -12.17 5.07
CA PHE A 139 7.52 -13.41 5.74
C PHE A 139 8.43 -14.32 4.90
N GLY A 140 8.64 -14.01 3.64
CA GLY A 140 9.33 -14.92 2.72
C GLY A 140 8.44 -16.08 2.29
N GLY A 141 8.97 -17.31 2.25
CA GLY A 141 8.18 -18.49 1.99
C GLY A 141 7.06 -18.68 3.03
N VAL A 142 5.87 -19.09 2.59
CA VAL A 142 4.68 -19.27 3.46
C VAL A 142 3.89 -20.49 3.01
N PRO A 143 3.03 -21.09 3.84
CA PRO A 143 2.13 -22.15 3.41
C PRO A 143 1.32 -21.74 2.17
N LEU A 144 1.37 -22.53 1.13
CA LEU A 144 0.68 -22.27 -0.14
C LEU A 144 -0.53 -23.18 -0.28
N THR A 145 -1.72 -22.61 -0.17
CA THR A 145 -3.00 -23.29 -0.40
C THR A 145 -3.75 -22.63 -1.54
N VAL A 146 -4.25 -23.44 -2.46
CA VAL A 146 -5.03 -23.00 -3.63
C VAL A 146 -6.44 -23.60 -3.65
N GLU A 147 -6.75 -24.43 -2.65
CA GLU A 147 -8.05 -25.02 -2.38
C GLU A 147 -8.62 -24.46 -1.08
N PRO A 148 -9.95 -24.31 -0.97
CA PRO A 148 -10.56 -23.89 0.28
C PRO A 148 -10.43 -24.99 1.35
N TYR A 149 -10.33 -24.58 2.62
CA TYR A 149 -10.35 -25.50 3.74
C TYR A 149 -11.79 -26.00 3.99
N GLU A 150 -12.14 -27.13 3.41
CA GLU A 150 -13.45 -27.79 3.59
C GLU A 150 -13.40 -28.93 4.64
N SER A 151 -12.21 -29.30 5.08
CA SER A 151 -12.01 -30.34 6.11
C SER A 151 -10.79 -30.00 6.99
N MET A 152 -10.63 -30.76 8.09
CA MET A 152 -9.46 -30.66 8.97
C MET A 152 -8.23 -31.40 8.43
N GLU A 153 -8.32 -32.04 7.27
CA GLU A 153 -7.19 -32.67 6.62
C GLU A 153 -6.23 -31.64 6.04
N ASN A 154 -4.93 -31.93 6.15
CA ASN A 154 -3.86 -31.05 5.62
C ASN A 154 -3.82 -29.62 6.20
N MET A 155 -4.22 -29.44 7.46
CA MET A 155 -4.16 -28.14 8.14
C MET A 155 -2.73 -27.67 8.45
N TYR A 156 -1.77 -28.59 8.53
CA TYR A 156 -0.39 -28.32 8.93
C TYR A 156 0.56 -28.34 7.72
N LEU A 157 0.35 -27.39 6.83
CA LEU A 157 1.23 -27.25 5.66
C LEU A 157 2.58 -26.67 6.07
N GLU A 158 3.64 -27.20 5.46
CA GLU A 158 4.95 -26.56 5.48
C GLU A 158 4.97 -25.28 4.67
N ARG A 159 5.97 -24.46 4.87
CA ARG A 159 6.20 -23.27 4.06
C ARG A 159 6.61 -23.68 2.65
N ALA A 160 5.90 -23.19 1.64
CA ALA A 160 6.37 -23.24 0.26
C ALA A 160 7.56 -22.28 0.06
N SER A 161 8.40 -22.54 -0.91
CA SER A 161 9.50 -21.64 -1.24
C SER A 161 8.99 -20.29 -1.77
N VAL A 162 9.81 -19.26 -1.65
CA VAL A 162 9.49 -17.91 -2.18
C VAL A 162 9.14 -17.98 -3.67
N GLU A 163 9.88 -18.80 -4.44
CA GLU A 163 9.69 -18.99 -5.88
C GLU A 163 8.34 -19.65 -6.18
N GLN A 164 7.92 -20.64 -5.39
CA GLN A 164 6.62 -21.30 -5.56
C GLN A 164 5.46 -20.33 -5.28
N VAL A 165 5.58 -19.52 -4.23
CA VAL A 165 4.57 -18.50 -3.90
C VAL A 165 4.49 -17.46 -5.01
N TYR A 166 5.63 -16.95 -5.50
CA TYR A 166 5.63 -16.01 -6.63
C TYR A 166 5.06 -16.60 -7.91
N ALA A 167 5.36 -17.87 -8.22
CA ALA A 167 4.81 -18.55 -9.39
C ALA A 167 3.26 -18.59 -9.35
N GLN A 168 2.67 -18.85 -8.18
CA GLN A 168 1.22 -18.82 -8.00
C GLN A 168 0.66 -17.41 -8.14
N ILE A 169 1.30 -16.41 -7.53
CA ILE A 169 0.91 -15.00 -7.64
C ILE A 169 0.91 -14.55 -9.11
N GLU A 170 1.98 -14.84 -9.85
CA GLU A 170 2.08 -14.48 -11.27
C GLU A 170 1.01 -15.17 -12.12
N SER A 171 0.73 -16.44 -11.85
CA SER A 171 -0.34 -17.16 -12.55
C SER A 171 -1.70 -16.52 -12.35
N ASP A 172 -2.06 -16.26 -11.09
CA ASP A 172 -3.34 -15.66 -10.74
C ASP A 172 -3.50 -14.25 -11.33
N LEU A 173 -2.45 -13.43 -11.27
CA LEU A 173 -2.51 -12.06 -11.80
C LEU A 173 -2.58 -12.01 -13.32
N ARG A 174 -1.88 -12.92 -14.03
CA ARG A 174 -2.02 -13.02 -15.50
C ARG A 174 -3.44 -13.40 -15.89
N ASP A 175 -4.05 -14.34 -15.18
CA ASP A 175 -5.44 -14.73 -15.41
C ASP A 175 -6.39 -13.57 -15.11
N ALA A 176 -6.16 -12.84 -14.01
CA ALA A 176 -6.93 -11.65 -13.65
C ALA A 176 -6.82 -10.55 -14.72
N VAL A 177 -5.61 -10.24 -15.23
CA VAL A 177 -5.40 -9.27 -16.32
C VAL A 177 -6.18 -9.66 -17.57
N ASN A 178 -6.31 -10.95 -17.87
CA ASN A 178 -7.05 -11.44 -19.03
C ASN A 178 -8.57 -11.43 -18.85
N ALA A 179 -9.06 -11.65 -17.63
CA ALA A 179 -10.48 -11.82 -17.32
C ALA A 179 -11.18 -10.51 -16.95
N LEU A 180 -10.44 -9.52 -16.44
CA LEU A 180 -11.02 -8.31 -15.85
C LEU A 180 -11.27 -7.20 -16.88
N PRO A 181 -12.30 -6.32 -16.65
CA PRO A 181 -12.63 -5.24 -17.55
C PRO A 181 -11.51 -4.22 -17.73
N ALA A 182 -11.35 -3.73 -18.96
CA ALA A 182 -10.46 -2.63 -19.32
C ALA A 182 -11.16 -1.27 -19.05
N ALA A 183 -11.42 -0.97 -17.79
CA ALA A 183 -12.04 0.25 -17.30
C ALA A 183 -11.24 0.82 -16.13
N THR A 184 -11.41 2.10 -15.79
CA THR A 184 -10.86 2.63 -14.54
C THR A 184 -11.64 2.09 -13.35
N PHE A 185 -11.02 2.07 -12.17
CA PHE A 185 -11.62 1.53 -10.94
C PHE A 185 -13.00 2.13 -10.66
N TYR A 186 -13.10 3.45 -10.64
CA TYR A 186 -14.36 4.14 -10.36
C TYR A 186 -15.41 3.99 -11.47
N ASN A 187 -14.99 3.90 -12.75
CA ASN A 187 -15.92 3.64 -13.85
C ASN A 187 -16.35 2.18 -13.93
N ASN A 188 -15.76 1.28 -13.15
CA ASN A 188 -16.14 -0.12 -13.01
C ASN A 188 -16.97 -0.37 -11.73
N GLY A 189 -17.56 0.65 -11.14
CA GLY A 189 -18.32 0.54 -9.88
C GLY A 189 -17.43 0.14 -8.71
N ASN A 190 -16.21 0.64 -8.66
CA ASN A 190 -15.21 0.41 -7.61
C ASN A 190 -14.81 -1.06 -7.46
N ARG A 191 -14.83 -1.79 -8.58
CA ARG A 191 -14.41 -3.19 -8.66
C ARG A 191 -13.04 -3.30 -9.32
N ILE A 192 -12.37 -4.41 -9.02
CA ILE A 192 -11.04 -4.67 -9.57
C ILE A 192 -11.08 -4.68 -11.10
N THR A 193 -10.07 -4.06 -11.69
CA THR A 193 -9.94 -3.88 -13.13
C THR A 193 -8.70 -4.56 -13.67
N LYS A 194 -8.65 -4.74 -14.99
CA LYS A 194 -7.45 -5.17 -15.70
C LYS A 194 -6.22 -4.33 -15.32
N TYR A 195 -6.40 -3.04 -15.15
CA TYR A 195 -5.30 -2.11 -14.87
C TYR A 195 -4.79 -2.25 -13.43
N ALA A 196 -5.68 -2.46 -12.46
CA ALA A 196 -5.29 -2.78 -11.09
C ALA A 196 -4.50 -4.09 -11.03
N ALA A 197 -4.96 -5.13 -11.72
CA ALA A 197 -4.26 -6.42 -11.79
C ALA A 197 -2.89 -6.30 -12.48
N ALA A 198 -2.79 -5.55 -13.57
CA ALA A 198 -1.53 -5.30 -14.26
C ALA A 198 -0.54 -4.50 -13.40
N MET A 199 -1.03 -3.55 -12.59
CA MET A 199 -0.18 -2.78 -11.69
C MET A 199 0.39 -3.65 -10.55
N VAL A 200 -0.43 -4.51 -9.94
CA VAL A 200 0.07 -5.47 -8.95
C VAL A 200 1.06 -6.44 -9.57
N LEU A 201 0.80 -6.94 -10.78
CA LEU A 201 1.72 -7.83 -11.51
C LEU A 201 3.06 -7.13 -11.80
N THR A 202 3.01 -5.85 -12.15
CA THR A 202 4.22 -5.02 -12.33
C THR A 202 5.03 -4.98 -11.04
N SER A 203 4.40 -4.67 -9.90
CA SER A 203 5.05 -4.64 -8.59
C SER A 203 5.66 -5.98 -8.22
N VAL A 204 4.98 -7.09 -8.55
CA VAL A 204 5.47 -8.47 -8.34
C VAL A 204 6.74 -8.72 -9.15
N TYR A 205 6.79 -8.29 -10.40
CA TYR A 205 8.00 -8.41 -11.23
C TYR A 205 9.13 -7.48 -10.77
N MET A 206 8.80 -6.24 -10.37
CA MET A 206 9.78 -5.31 -9.80
C MET A 206 10.44 -5.89 -8.54
N GLN A 207 9.64 -6.51 -7.65
CA GLN A 207 10.12 -7.14 -6.42
C GLN A 207 11.09 -8.30 -6.68
N GLN A 208 10.91 -9.01 -7.80
CA GLN A 208 11.77 -10.13 -8.20
C GLN A 208 12.94 -9.71 -9.09
N GLY A 209 13.08 -8.44 -9.45
CA GLY A 209 14.08 -7.97 -10.41
C GLY A 209 13.83 -8.43 -11.86
N LYS A 210 12.61 -8.88 -12.18
CA LYS A 210 12.18 -9.29 -13.53
C LYS A 210 11.80 -8.06 -14.35
N TYR A 211 12.76 -7.17 -14.58
CA TYR A 211 12.49 -5.82 -15.13
C TYR A 211 11.93 -5.83 -16.55
N ALA A 212 12.29 -6.79 -17.39
CA ALA A 212 11.72 -6.89 -18.74
C ALA A 212 10.23 -7.26 -18.69
N ASP A 213 9.84 -8.16 -17.78
CA ASP A 213 8.45 -8.54 -17.55
C ASP A 213 7.66 -7.39 -16.90
N ALA A 214 8.29 -6.66 -15.96
CA ALA A 214 7.71 -5.47 -15.35
C ALA A 214 7.41 -4.38 -16.39
N ALA A 215 8.36 -4.09 -17.29
CA ALA A 215 8.19 -3.13 -18.39
C ALA A 215 7.03 -3.54 -19.33
N SER A 216 6.88 -4.84 -19.58
CA SER A 216 5.76 -5.35 -20.39
C SER A 216 4.42 -5.25 -19.66
N ALA A 217 4.36 -5.59 -18.38
CA ALA A 217 3.14 -5.55 -17.59
C ALA A 217 2.62 -4.11 -17.39
N VAL A 218 3.52 -3.19 -17.00
CA VAL A 218 3.15 -1.79 -16.74
C VAL A 218 2.68 -1.07 -18.00
N LYS A 219 3.11 -1.51 -19.18
CA LYS A 219 2.62 -0.95 -20.44
C LYS A 219 1.10 -1.06 -20.60
N THR A 220 0.48 -2.11 -20.05
CA THR A 220 -0.98 -2.23 -20.00
C THR A 220 -1.63 -1.05 -19.26
N VAL A 221 -0.97 -0.56 -18.22
CA VAL A 221 -1.43 0.59 -17.43
C VAL A 221 -1.09 1.91 -18.12
N ILE A 222 0.11 2.02 -18.72
CA ILE A 222 0.52 3.22 -19.48
C ILE A 222 -0.42 3.49 -20.66
N ASP A 223 -0.85 2.44 -21.36
CA ASP A 223 -1.75 2.53 -22.52
C ASP A 223 -3.24 2.65 -22.11
N SER A 224 -3.55 2.77 -20.81
CA SER A 224 -4.91 2.88 -20.27
C SER A 224 -5.43 4.32 -20.29
N PRO A 225 -6.72 4.55 -19.94
CA PRO A 225 -7.27 5.89 -19.77
C PRO A 225 -6.73 6.65 -18.54
N HIS A 226 -5.92 6.01 -17.69
CA HIS A 226 -5.35 6.68 -16.52
C HIS A 226 -4.39 7.80 -16.92
N ALA A 227 -4.38 8.88 -16.12
CA ALA A 227 -3.55 10.04 -16.37
C ALA A 227 -3.16 10.73 -15.05
N LEU A 228 -2.05 11.44 -15.03
CA LEU A 228 -1.65 12.25 -13.88
C LEU A 228 -2.66 13.37 -13.61
N ALA A 229 -2.98 13.61 -12.35
CA ALA A 229 -3.63 14.82 -11.93
C ALA A 229 -2.77 16.04 -12.30
N THR A 230 -3.41 17.11 -12.75
CA THR A 230 -2.75 18.33 -13.25
C THR A 230 -2.92 19.50 -12.29
N ASN A 231 -1.96 20.43 -12.29
CA ASN A 231 -2.06 21.68 -11.54
C ASN A 231 -3.00 22.66 -12.27
N ASN A 232 -4.03 23.17 -11.58
CA ASN A 232 -4.76 24.37 -12.02
C ASN A 232 -4.04 25.63 -11.58
N ASP A 233 -3.44 25.55 -10.37
CA ASP A 233 -2.53 26.54 -9.79
C ASP A 233 -1.48 25.78 -8.95
N LEU A 234 -0.52 26.50 -8.36
CA LEU A 234 0.52 25.93 -7.49
C LEU A 234 0.20 26.06 -5.99
N ALA A 235 -1.04 26.36 -5.66
CA ALA A 235 -1.57 26.43 -4.30
C ALA A 235 -2.57 25.28 -4.03
N LEU A 236 -3.78 25.58 -3.61
CA LEU A 236 -4.80 24.57 -3.32
C LEU A 236 -5.41 23.92 -4.56
N GLY A 237 -5.23 24.47 -5.76
CA GLY A 237 -5.60 23.87 -7.04
C GLY A 237 -4.52 22.97 -7.63
N SER A 238 -3.48 22.65 -6.88
CA SER A 238 -2.40 21.75 -7.33
C SER A 238 -2.86 20.31 -7.48
N ALA A 239 -2.12 19.54 -8.27
CA ALA A 239 -2.31 18.10 -8.41
C ALA A 239 -2.30 17.38 -7.06
N TYR A 240 -1.40 17.76 -6.16
CA TYR A 240 -1.23 17.14 -4.84
C TYR A 240 -2.41 17.40 -3.92
N ASN A 241 -3.00 18.60 -3.97
CA ASN A 241 -4.24 18.87 -3.25
C ASN A 241 -5.45 18.14 -3.84
N LYS A 242 -5.53 17.98 -5.18
CA LYS A 242 -6.58 17.16 -5.81
C LYS A 242 -6.47 15.70 -5.34
N ILE A 243 -5.28 15.10 -5.35
CA ILE A 243 -5.04 13.73 -4.86
C ILE A 243 -5.49 13.59 -3.41
N ARG A 244 -5.24 14.60 -2.58
CA ARG A 244 -5.65 14.62 -1.17
C ARG A 244 -7.16 14.70 -0.96
N THR A 245 -7.88 15.47 -1.80
CA THR A 245 -9.27 15.85 -1.53
C THR A 245 -10.31 15.21 -2.42
N THR A 246 -9.91 14.58 -3.52
CA THR A 246 -10.86 14.15 -4.56
C THR A 246 -10.71 12.65 -4.80
N ASP A 247 -11.82 11.92 -4.64
CA ASP A 247 -11.93 10.53 -5.04
C ASP A 247 -12.23 10.43 -6.54
N GLY A 248 -11.91 9.30 -7.16
CA GLY A 248 -12.24 9.05 -8.55
C GLY A 248 -11.41 9.82 -9.57
N LEU A 249 -10.21 10.26 -9.21
CA LEU A 249 -9.28 10.85 -10.17
C LEU A 249 -8.83 9.82 -11.20
N ASP A 250 -8.56 10.27 -12.43
CA ASP A 250 -7.96 9.42 -13.47
C ASP A 250 -6.57 8.89 -13.07
N GLU A 251 -5.93 9.49 -12.06
CA GLU A 251 -4.68 9.02 -11.49
C GLU A 251 -4.85 7.79 -10.61
N SER A 252 -6.02 7.56 -10.02
CA SER A 252 -6.29 6.44 -9.11
C SER A 252 -6.49 5.14 -9.89
N ILE A 253 -5.59 4.16 -9.72
CA ILE A 253 -5.66 2.84 -10.40
C ILE A 253 -6.40 1.84 -9.53
N TYR A 254 -6.10 1.82 -8.24
CA TYR A 254 -6.74 0.97 -7.25
C TYR A 254 -6.74 1.66 -5.89
N SER A 255 -7.92 1.72 -5.25
CA SER A 255 -8.10 2.42 -3.98
C SER A 255 -8.80 1.56 -2.95
N TYR A 256 -8.48 1.76 -1.68
CA TYR A 256 -9.34 1.37 -0.58
C TYR A 256 -10.37 2.46 -0.35
N GLU A 257 -11.64 2.07 -0.38
CA GLU A 257 -12.74 2.99 -0.19
C GLU A 257 -13.08 3.14 1.29
N TYR A 258 -13.31 4.38 1.68
CA TYR A 258 -13.79 4.73 3.01
C TYR A 258 -15.12 5.46 2.91
N ASN A 259 -16.03 5.16 3.83
CA ASN A 259 -17.22 5.96 4.05
C ASN A 259 -17.64 5.89 5.52
N ALA A 260 -18.40 6.90 5.97
CA ALA A 260 -18.81 7.01 7.37
C ALA A 260 -19.76 5.88 7.84
N THR A 261 -20.47 5.25 6.91
CA THR A 261 -21.52 4.28 7.25
C THR A 261 -21.00 2.85 7.32
N ILE A 262 -20.15 2.45 6.36
CA ILE A 262 -19.72 1.05 6.20
C ILE A 262 -18.34 0.82 6.79
N SER A 263 -17.36 1.64 6.39
CA SER A 263 -15.95 1.46 6.78
C SER A 263 -15.53 2.29 7.99
N ASN A 264 -16.40 3.18 8.47
CA ASN A 264 -16.15 4.08 9.58
C ASN A 264 -14.94 5.02 9.37
N GLY A 265 -14.44 5.14 8.14
CA GLY A 265 -13.31 6.03 7.78
C GLY A 265 -11.94 5.61 8.33
N GLY A 266 -10.91 6.31 7.90
CA GLY A 266 -9.51 6.11 8.31
C GLY A 266 -9.05 7.12 9.36
N TRP A 267 -8.21 6.68 10.29
CA TRP A 267 -7.64 7.53 11.35
C TRP A 267 -6.42 8.37 10.90
N TRP A 268 -6.05 8.34 9.62
CA TRP A 268 -4.85 8.97 9.09
C TRP A 268 -4.67 10.44 9.47
N PRO A 269 -5.74 11.29 9.44
CA PRO A 269 -5.59 12.69 9.83
C PRO A 269 -5.12 12.87 11.27
N THR A 270 -5.65 12.09 12.19
CA THR A 270 -5.29 12.18 13.63
C THR A 270 -3.89 11.65 13.92
N TYR A 271 -3.45 10.58 13.24
CA TYR A 271 -2.09 10.06 13.39
C TYR A 271 -1.00 10.98 12.80
N ALA A 272 -1.33 11.72 11.75
CA ALA A 272 -0.41 12.63 11.08
C ALA A 272 -0.42 14.05 11.68
N PHE A 273 -1.32 14.33 12.63
CA PHE A 273 -1.54 15.62 13.22
C PHE A 273 -0.57 15.88 14.40
N ASN A 274 -0.20 17.13 14.60
CA ASN A 274 0.59 17.50 15.76
C ASN A 274 -0.33 17.71 16.98
N SER A 275 -0.14 16.92 18.04
CA SER A 275 -0.97 16.98 19.24
C SER A 275 -1.00 18.36 19.93
N ALA A 276 0.05 19.18 19.76
CA ALA A 276 0.05 20.55 20.28
C ALA A 276 -1.04 21.43 19.67
N ALA A 277 -1.53 21.10 18.48
CA ALA A 277 -2.66 21.79 17.87
C ALA A 277 -4.03 21.38 18.47
N THR A 278 -4.11 20.42 19.39
CA THR A 278 -5.35 20.04 20.10
C THR A 278 -6.03 21.24 20.76
N ALA A 279 -5.25 22.22 21.20
CA ALA A 279 -5.77 23.44 21.83
C ALA A 279 -6.67 24.25 20.88
N ILE A 280 -6.54 24.06 19.56
CA ILE A 280 -7.36 24.75 18.56
C ILE A 280 -8.38 23.85 17.87
N PHE A 281 -8.15 22.51 17.77
CA PHE A 281 -9.06 21.57 17.09
C PHE A 281 -9.93 20.72 18.04
N GLY A 282 -9.55 20.57 19.32
CA GLY A 282 -10.35 19.83 20.30
C GLY A 282 -10.03 18.32 20.36
N THR A 283 -11.03 17.52 20.75
CA THR A 283 -10.83 16.14 21.20
C THR A 283 -10.42 15.14 20.11
N TYR A 284 -10.72 15.39 18.85
CA TYR A 284 -10.39 14.47 17.77
C TYR A 284 -8.94 14.57 17.27
N SER A 285 -8.19 15.53 17.75
CA SER A 285 -6.76 15.71 17.45
C SER A 285 -5.85 15.24 18.60
N ILE A 286 -6.23 14.16 19.27
CA ILE A 286 -5.60 13.65 20.50
C ILE A 286 -4.33 12.82 20.27
N PHE A 287 -4.09 12.36 19.05
CA PHE A 287 -2.93 11.51 18.77
C PHE A 287 -1.68 12.37 18.56
N GLU A 288 -0.57 11.88 19.09
CA GLU A 288 0.72 12.44 18.72
C GLU A 288 1.01 12.16 17.26
N ARG A 289 1.83 13.02 16.64
CA ARG A 289 2.35 12.86 15.29
C ARG A 289 3.10 11.51 15.15
N THR A 290 2.34 10.43 15.02
CA THR A 290 2.85 9.06 14.85
C THR A 290 3.52 8.90 13.49
N TYR A 291 2.96 9.56 12.47
CA TYR A 291 3.49 9.60 11.12
C TYR A 291 3.87 11.04 10.78
N GLY A 292 5.13 11.24 10.53
CA GLY A 292 5.63 12.55 10.11
C GLY A 292 7.08 12.45 9.65
N PRO A 293 7.51 13.30 8.71
CA PRO A 293 8.87 13.27 8.22
C PRO A 293 9.83 13.76 9.30
N THR A 294 11.06 13.26 9.25
CA THR A 294 12.17 13.90 9.94
C THR A 294 12.60 15.14 9.16
N ASN A 295 13.28 16.08 9.84
CA ASN A 295 13.86 17.23 9.14
C ASN A 295 14.83 16.84 8.03
N GLN A 296 15.59 15.78 8.25
CA GLN A 296 16.51 15.27 7.25
C GLN A 296 15.75 14.76 6.01
N PHE A 297 14.60 14.12 6.20
CA PHE A 297 13.77 13.66 5.08
C PHE A 297 13.29 14.83 4.21
N LEU A 298 12.94 15.96 4.80
CA LEU A 298 12.50 17.14 4.03
C LEU A 298 13.57 17.66 3.06
N ASN A 299 14.84 17.34 3.29
CA ASN A 299 15.93 17.68 2.36
C ASN A 299 15.95 16.85 1.07
N VAL A 300 15.07 15.83 0.93
CA VAL A 300 14.92 15.10 -0.34
C VAL A 300 14.43 16.03 -1.47
N TYR A 301 13.78 17.11 -1.10
CA TYR A 301 13.23 18.09 -2.03
C TYR A 301 14.21 19.26 -2.28
N ALA A 302 14.36 19.65 -3.54
CA ALA A 302 14.95 20.93 -3.88
C ALA A 302 14.00 22.07 -3.51
N ALA A 303 14.53 23.29 -3.36
CA ALA A 303 13.72 24.43 -2.94
C ALA A 303 12.62 24.84 -3.94
N ASN A 304 12.79 24.49 -5.21
CA ASN A 304 11.86 24.74 -6.31
C ASN A 304 10.92 23.54 -6.60
N ASP A 305 10.90 22.54 -5.71
CA ASP A 305 9.94 21.43 -5.78
C ASP A 305 8.62 21.85 -5.12
N LEU A 306 7.50 21.68 -5.83
CA LEU A 306 6.19 22.05 -5.36
C LEU A 306 5.79 21.26 -4.09
N ARG A 307 6.20 20.00 -3.96
CA ARG A 307 5.81 19.10 -2.88
C ARG A 307 6.30 19.53 -1.51
N ILE A 308 7.41 20.28 -1.44
CA ILE A 308 7.91 20.83 -0.16
C ILE A 308 7.30 22.19 0.20
N GLN A 309 6.55 22.80 -0.70
CA GLN A 309 5.88 24.07 -0.38
C GLN A 309 4.77 23.84 0.65
N PRO A 310 4.43 24.85 1.47
CA PRO A 310 3.33 24.75 2.43
C PRO A 310 2.02 24.29 1.77
N ASN A 311 1.29 23.42 2.46
CA ASN A 311 0.00 22.91 2.00
C ASN A 311 0.05 22.12 0.68
N GLN A 312 1.14 21.39 0.46
CA GLN A 312 1.24 20.38 -0.59
C GLN A 312 1.30 18.96 0.03
N PHE A 313 2.48 18.48 0.45
CA PHE A 313 2.58 17.25 1.24
C PHE A 313 2.68 17.53 2.74
N PHE A 314 3.18 18.70 3.13
CA PHE A 314 3.46 19.05 4.50
C PHE A 314 2.89 20.43 4.83
N HIS A 315 2.62 20.69 6.12
CA HIS A 315 2.19 22.00 6.61
C HIS A 315 2.72 22.26 8.02
N TRP A 316 2.75 23.54 8.36
CA TRP A 316 3.19 24.05 9.66
C TRP A 316 2.13 24.89 10.33
N ASP A 317 1.32 25.58 9.55
CA ASP A 317 0.33 26.53 10.05
C ASP A 317 -1.05 25.88 10.10
N TYR A 318 -1.67 25.92 11.25
CA TYR A 318 -2.97 25.35 11.53
C TYR A 318 -3.96 26.47 11.86
N THR A 319 -5.15 26.40 11.30
CA THR A 319 -6.24 27.34 11.57
C THR A 319 -7.51 26.53 11.77
N ASN A 320 -8.19 26.74 12.91
CA ASN A 320 -9.51 26.18 13.11
C ASN A 320 -10.55 27.08 12.39
N PRO A 321 -11.28 26.57 11.39
CA PRO A 321 -12.20 27.38 10.60
C PRO A 321 -13.40 27.86 11.39
N ASP A 322 -13.84 27.15 12.45
CA ASP A 322 -15.02 27.49 13.23
C ASP A 322 -14.78 28.68 14.15
N ASN A 323 -13.56 28.89 14.60
CA ASN A 323 -13.27 29.94 15.61
C ASN A 323 -12.07 30.83 15.26
N GLY A 324 -11.40 30.58 14.13
CA GLY A 324 -10.26 31.36 13.64
C GLY A 324 -8.99 31.28 14.48
N LYS A 325 -8.90 30.38 15.47
CA LYS A 325 -7.69 30.21 16.26
C LYS A 325 -6.59 29.57 15.39
N THR A 326 -5.37 30.03 15.55
CA THR A 326 -4.19 29.59 14.80
C THR A 326 -3.11 29.04 15.70
N TRP A 327 -2.32 28.13 15.16
CA TRP A 327 -1.10 27.61 15.78
C TRP A 327 -0.08 27.24 14.70
N THR A 328 1.17 27.61 14.90
CA THR A 328 2.27 27.29 13.99
C THR A 328 3.17 26.23 14.62
N ALA A 329 3.37 25.12 13.93
CA ALA A 329 4.26 24.05 14.36
C ALA A 329 5.73 24.50 14.30
N PRO A 330 6.61 23.98 15.19
CA PRO A 330 8.04 24.08 15.04
C PRO A 330 8.49 23.53 13.66
N LYS A 331 9.60 24.07 13.13
CA LYS A 331 10.10 23.66 11.80
C LYS A 331 10.36 22.16 11.67
N ASP A 332 10.70 21.51 12.76
CA ASP A 332 11.00 20.08 12.86
C ASP A 332 9.79 19.20 13.20
N ALA A 333 8.61 19.77 13.28
CA ALA A 333 7.40 19.09 13.69
C ALA A 333 6.21 19.37 12.75
N CYS A 334 6.47 19.53 11.44
CA CYS A 334 5.41 19.72 10.46
C CYS A 334 4.41 18.56 10.48
N GLY A 335 3.16 18.84 10.17
CA GLY A 335 2.15 17.83 9.90
C GLY A 335 2.18 17.35 8.45
N CYS A 336 1.50 16.25 8.19
CA CYS A 336 1.32 15.72 6.85
C CYS A 336 0.04 16.30 6.25
N TRP A 337 0.18 17.33 5.41
CA TRP A 337 -0.96 17.93 4.71
C TRP A 337 -1.65 16.93 3.77
N PHE A 338 -0.92 15.98 3.24
CA PHE A 338 -1.47 14.92 2.39
C PHE A 338 -2.62 14.14 3.05
N TRP A 339 -2.59 14.01 4.39
CA TRP A 339 -3.64 13.35 5.17
C TRP A 339 -4.48 14.32 5.99
N TYR A 340 -4.32 15.63 5.81
CA TYR A 340 -5.11 16.61 6.51
C TYR A 340 -6.57 16.55 6.05
N ASP A 341 -7.45 16.38 6.99
CA ASP A 341 -8.90 16.37 6.79
C ASP A 341 -9.54 17.17 7.92
N GLU A 342 -10.07 18.31 7.56
CA GLU A 342 -10.62 19.29 8.52
C GLU A 342 -11.86 18.76 9.22
N ASP A 343 -12.77 18.13 8.47
CA ASP A 343 -13.98 17.52 9.03
C ASP A 343 -13.63 16.39 10.02
N ALA A 344 -12.65 15.56 9.66
CA ALA A 344 -12.17 14.52 10.55
C ALA A 344 -11.61 15.10 11.86
N LEU A 345 -10.82 16.16 11.80
CA LEU A 345 -10.21 16.78 12.98
C LEU A 345 -11.22 17.48 13.88
N LEU A 346 -12.29 18.04 13.30
CA LEU A 346 -13.33 18.76 14.04
C LEU A 346 -14.44 17.86 14.56
N ASN A 347 -14.84 16.82 13.82
CA ASN A 347 -16.14 16.17 14.03
C ASN A 347 -16.09 14.68 14.30
N SER A 348 -15.09 13.92 13.78
CA SER A 348 -15.16 12.45 13.82
C SER A 348 -13.85 11.74 14.17
N GLY A 349 -12.72 12.38 13.97
CA GLY A 349 -11.41 11.77 14.02
C GLY A 349 -11.08 10.88 12.82
N ARG A 350 -12.01 10.72 11.85
CA ARG A 350 -11.90 9.76 10.76
C ARG A 350 -12.17 10.42 9.41
N SER A 351 -11.27 10.18 8.45
CA SER A 351 -11.44 10.62 7.09
C SER A 351 -12.19 9.58 6.26
N THR A 352 -13.10 10.07 5.43
CA THR A 352 -13.80 9.24 4.42
C THR A 352 -13.16 9.31 3.05
N LYS A 353 -12.05 10.03 2.90
CA LYS A 353 -11.26 10.07 1.67
C LYS A 353 -10.69 8.68 1.35
N ASP A 354 -10.94 8.21 0.14
CA ASP A 354 -10.39 6.96 -0.36
C ASP A 354 -8.87 7.00 -0.39
N ARG A 355 -8.25 5.87 -0.10
CA ARG A 355 -6.82 5.75 -0.11
C ARG A 355 -6.33 4.99 -1.34
N ASP A 356 -5.62 5.67 -2.20
CA ASP A 356 -4.98 5.07 -3.35
C ASP A 356 -3.88 4.08 -2.90
N ILE A 357 -3.99 2.85 -3.37
CA ILE A 357 -2.97 1.82 -3.21
C ILE A 357 -1.99 1.88 -4.37
N TYR A 358 -2.50 2.16 -5.57
CA TYR A 358 -1.72 2.38 -6.76
C TYR A 358 -2.24 3.60 -7.51
N ARG A 359 -1.31 4.50 -7.87
CA ARG A 359 -1.57 5.68 -8.68
C ARG A 359 -0.80 5.62 -9.99
N TYR A 360 -1.27 6.32 -11.01
CA TYR A 360 -0.61 6.39 -12.32
C TYR A 360 0.83 6.93 -12.25
N ALA A 361 1.10 7.78 -11.26
CA ALA A 361 2.47 8.20 -10.93
C ALA A 361 3.41 7.02 -10.67
N GLU A 362 2.94 5.97 -9.98
CA GLU A 362 3.74 4.77 -9.72
C GLU A 362 3.96 3.96 -11.01
N ALA A 363 2.93 3.84 -11.85
CA ALA A 363 3.08 3.18 -13.15
C ALA A 363 4.15 3.85 -14.03
N LEU A 364 4.19 5.18 -14.05
CA LEU A 364 5.22 5.92 -14.78
C LEU A 364 6.63 5.69 -14.21
N LEU A 365 6.78 5.63 -12.89
CA LEU A 365 8.08 5.37 -12.25
C LEU A 365 8.53 3.93 -12.42
N ASP A 366 7.62 2.97 -12.32
CA ASP A 366 7.92 1.56 -12.57
C ASP A 366 8.28 1.32 -14.05
N ALA A 367 7.60 2.01 -14.99
CA ALA A 367 7.96 1.99 -16.41
C ALA A 367 9.35 2.59 -16.65
N ALA A 368 9.63 3.76 -16.09
CA ALA A 368 10.93 4.41 -16.24
C ALA A 368 12.08 3.53 -15.72
N GLU A 369 11.93 2.99 -14.50
CA GLU A 369 12.94 2.14 -13.88
C GLU A 369 13.10 0.80 -14.61
N SER A 370 12.00 0.10 -14.88
CA SER A 370 12.05 -1.24 -15.48
C SER A 370 12.61 -1.22 -16.90
N ILE A 371 12.28 -0.19 -17.71
CA ILE A 371 12.87 0.01 -19.03
C ILE A 371 14.37 0.33 -18.90
N ALA A 372 14.74 1.23 -17.99
CA ALA A 372 16.15 1.56 -17.78
C ALA A 372 16.97 0.35 -17.32
N GLN A 373 16.41 -0.48 -16.43
CA GLN A 373 17.04 -1.70 -15.96
C GLN A 373 17.23 -2.75 -17.07
N SER A 374 16.27 -2.93 -17.94
CA SER A 374 16.28 -3.98 -18.98
C SER A 374 16.91 -3.52 -20.29
N GLN A 375 16.73 -2.25 -20.69
CA GLN A 375 17.08 -1.75 -22.02
C GLN A 375 18.07 -0.56 -22.01
N GLY A 376 18.33 0.04 -20.83
CA GLY A 376 19.10 1.26 -20.70
C GLY A 376 18.24 2.51 -20.74
N VAL A 377 18.89 3.71 -20.67
CA VAL A 377 18.20 4.99 -20.62
C VAL A 377 17.67 5.36 -22.00
N THR A 378 16.43 5.01 -22.27
CA THR A 378 15.73 5.34 -23.51
C THR A 378 15.02 6.70 -23.39
N ALA A 379 14.63 7.29 -24.53
CA ALA A 379 13.79 8.49 -24.53
C ALA A 379 12.43 8.24 -23.86
N GLU A 380 11.90 7.03 -24.01
CA GLU A 380 10.64 6.60 -23.40
C GLU A 380 10.75 6.56 -21.87
N ALA A 381 11.76 5.86 -21.32
CA ALA A 381 12.00 5.81 -19.88
C ALA A 381 12.21 7.21 -19.28
N ALA A 382 13.04 8.04 -19.95
CA ALA A 382 13.28 9.41 -19.52
C ALA A 382 12.02 10.28 -19.60
N GLY A 383 11.16 10.05 -20.60
CA GLY A 383 9.89 10.75 -20.78
C GLY A 383 8.89 10.44 -19.66
N TYR A 384 8.82 9.20 -19.18
CA TYR A 384 7.95 8.84 -18.07
C TYR A 384 8.38 9.51 -16.76
N LEU A 385 9.67 9.45 -16.42
CA LEU A 385 10.20 10.14 -15.25
C LEU A 385 10.04 11.66 -15.35
N ALA A 386 10.23 12.22 -16.54
CA ALA A 386 10.11 13.66 -16.79
C ALA A 386 8.72 14.22 -16.56
N GLN A 387 7.65 13.43 -16.76
CA GLN A 387 6.28 13.87 -16.53
C GLN A 387 6.05 14.21 -15.04
N LEU A 388 6.52 13.36 -14.13
CA LEU A 388 6.41 13.58 -12.70
C LEU A 388 7.26 14.78 -12.24
N LYS A 389 8.49 14.84 -12.71
CA LYS A 389 9.40 15.96 -12.39
C LYS A 389 8.85 17.29 -12.90
N ALA A 390 8.23 17.32 -14.08
CA ALA A 390 7.61 18.53 -14.62
C ALA A 390 6.40 18.98 -13.81
N ARG A 391 5.55 18.03 -13.34
CA ARG A 391 4.40 18.32 -12.47
C ARG A 391 4.82 19.02 -11.17
N ALA A 392 5.94 18.60 -10.59
CA ALA A 392 6.46 19.13 -9.34
C ALA A 392 7.35 20.38 -9.51
N ASN A 393 7.76 20.71 -10.74
CA ASN A 393 8.72 21.77 -10.99
C ASN A 393 8.06 23.16 -11.00
N MET A 394 8.48 24.04 -10.10
CA MET A 394 7.96 25.43 -10.01
C MET A 394 8.61 26.41 -11.00
N GLU A 395 9.69 26.01 -11.68
CA GLU A 395 10.39 26.86 -12.67
C GLU A 395 9.79 26.76 -14.08
N GLY A 396 8.75 25.93 -14.24
CA GLY A 396 8.08 25.75 -15.54
C GLY A 396 8.89 24.98 -16.58
N LYS A 397 9.87 24.16 -16.15
CA LYS A 397 10.58 23.28 -17.07
C LYS A 397 9.63 22.31 -17.74
N THR A 398 9.71 22.23 -19.06
CA THR A 398 8.84 21.32 -19.84
C THR A 398 9.30 19.86 -19.72
N VAL A 399 8.37 18.94 -19.95
CA VAL A 399 8.66 17.49 -20.03
C VAL A 399 9.81 17.24 -21.02
N ALA A 400 9.78 17.85 -22.21
CA ALA A 400 10.83 17.67 -23.21
C ALA A 400 12.21 18.12 -22.74
N ALA A 401 12.31 19.25 -22.04
CA ALA A 401 13.58 19.74 -21.50
C ALA A 401 14.14 18.81 -20.43
N ILE A 402 13.27 18.34 -19.51
CA ILE A 402 13.66 17.41 -18.44
C ILE A 402 14.05 16.05 -19.05
N THR A 403 13.31 15.54 -20.03
CA THR A 403 13.66 14.31 -20.76
C THR A 403 15.06 14.38 -21.35
N ALA A 404 15.37 15.49 -22.03
CA ALA A 404 16.70 15.70 -22.62
C ALA A 404 17.84 15.75 -21.57
N ASP A 405 17.56 16.27 -20.38
CA ASP A 405 18.54 16.26 -19.28
C ASP A 405 18.71 14.86 -18.69
N LEU A 406 17.62 14.12 -18.48
CA LEU A 406 17.63 12.75 -17.96
C LEU A 406 18.35 11.77 -18.89
N GLN A 407 18.23 11.94 -20.22
CA GLN A 407 18.92 11.10 -21.20
C GLN A 407 20.46 11.24 -21.18
N LYS A 408 20.99 12.30 -20.56
CA LYS A 408 22.43 12.49 -20.38
C LYS A 408 22.98 11.66 -19.21
N LEU A 409 22.14 11.14 -18.36
CA LEU A 409 22.55 10.34 -17.22
C LEU A 409 23.04 8.95 -17.67
N GLY A 410 24.06 8.44 -17.00
CA GLY A 410 24.41 7.02 -17.10
C GLY A 410 23.31 6.15 -16.47
N LYS A 411 23.23 4.87 -16.89
CA LYS A 411 22.17 3.94 -16.46
C LYS A 411 21.96 3.94 -14.94
N GLN A 412 23.04 3.77 -14.16
CA GLN A 412 22.94 3.73 -12.70
C GLN A 412 22.39 5.03 -12.10
N ALA A 413 22.90 6.17 -12.55
CA ALA A 413 22.47 7.49 -12.08
C ALA A 413 20.97 7.74 -12.44
N PHE A 414 20.51 7.28 -13.59
CA PHE A 414 19.11 7.38 -13.97
C PHE A 414 18.21 6.51 -13.06
N ILE A 415 18.64 5.29 -12.77
CA ILE A 415 17.91 4.39 -11.87
C ILE A 415 17.82 4.98 -10.46
N GLU A 416 18.91 5.51 -9.93
CA GLU A 416 18.92 6.20 -8.63
C GLU A 416 18.05 7.45 -8.63
N GLU A 417 17.94 8.15 -9.77
CA GLU A 417 17.00 9.27 -9.89
C GLU A 417 15.54 8.80 -9.92
N CYS A 418 15.21 7.63 -10.50
CA CYS A 418 13.89 7.01 -10.37
C CYS A 418 13.58 6.70 -8.90
N TRP A 419 14.51 6.10 -8.17
CA TRP A 419 14.35 5.82 -6.74
C TRP A 419 14.17 7.10 -5.90
N THR A 420 14.94 8.13 -6.23
CA THR A 420 14.84 9.44 -5.57
C THR A 420 13.50 10.12 -5.86
N GLU A 421 12.98 9.98 -7.06
CA GLU A 421 11.67 10.52 -7.40
C GLU A 421 10.54 9.75 -6.71
N ARG A 422 10.68 8.43 -6.49
CA ARG A 422 9.75 7.64 -5.66
C ARG A 422 9.73 8.13 -4.20
N LEU A 423 10.90 8.46 -3.62
CA LEU A 423 10.97 9.07 -2.28
C LEU A 423 10.23 10.40 -2.21
N ARG A 424 10.32 11.22 -3.27
CA ARG A 424 9.65 12.53 -3.34
C ARG A 424 8.16 12.41 -3.58
N GLU A 425 7.74 11.41 -4.37
CA GLU A 425 6.35 11.27 -4.79
C GLU A 425 5.47 10.51 -3.78
N PHE A 426 6.04 9.51 -3.08
CA PHE A 426 5.30 8.61 -2.19
C PHE A 426 5.73 8.63 -0.72
N PRO A 427 6.12 9.79 -0.13
CA PRO A 427 6.65 9.81 1.24
C PRO A 427 5.64 9.34 2.28
N LEU A 428 4.34 9.47 1.97
CA LEU A 428 3.22 9.23 2.88
C LEU A 428 2.33 8.05 2.44
N GLU A 429 2.80 7.23 1.49
CA GLU A 429 2.02 6.13 0.91
C GLU A 429 2.62 4.74 1.20
N PHE A 430 3.53 4.66 2.18
CA PHE A 430 4.15 3.41 2.70
C PHE A 430 4.91 2.57 1.66
N LYS A 431 5.47 3.21 0.61
CA LYS A 431 6.22 2.54 -0.46
C LYS A 431 7.73 2.42 -0.17
N ILE A 432 8.28 3.29 0.68
CA ILE A 432 9.74 3.44 0.86
C ILE A 432 10.40 2.16 1.34
N TRP A 433 9.77 1.44 2.29
CA TRP A 433 10.34 0.20 2.79
C TRP A 433 10.36 -0.91 1.74
N ASP A 434 9.27 -1.06 0.98
CA ASP A 434 9.22 -2.02 -0.13
C ASP A 434 10.29 -1.70 -1.19
N ASP A 435 10.52 -0.42 -1.47
CA ASP A 435 11.60 0.02 -2.37
C ASP A 435 12.99 -0.32 -1.82
N CYS A 436 13.23 -0.15 -0.52
CA CYS A 436 14.50 -0.56 0.10
C CYS A 436 14.71 -2.07 0.01
N LEU A 437 13.68 -2.87 0.25
CA LEU A 437 13.75 -4.34 0.20
C LEU A 437 14.04 -4.83 -1.23
N ARG A 438 13.29 -4.35 -2.24
CA ARG A 438 13.44 -4.82 -3.62
C ARG A 438 14.76 -4.40 -4.26
N THR A 439 15.29 -3.23 -3.89
CA THR A 439 16.54 -2.71 -4.43
C THR A 439 17.77 -3.15 -3.64
N GLY A 440 17.58 -3.59 -2.39
CA GLY A 440 18.66 -3.83 -1.44
C GLY A 440 19.42 -2.55 -1.06
N LYS A 441 18.84 -1.36 -1.31
CA LYS A 441 19.47 -0.06 -1.10
C LYS A 441 18.70 0.78 -0.10
N PHE A 442 19.44 1.57 0.65
CA PHE A 442 18.91 2.51 1.64
C PHE A 442 19.27 3.94 1.23
N PRO A 443 18.31 4.88 1.19
CA PRO A 443 18.56 6.26 0.82
C PRO A 443 19.27 7.03 1.93
N VAL A 444 20.35 7.70 1.60
CA VAL A 444 21.06 8.63 2.47
C VAL A 444 20.82 10.04 1.97
N ILE A 445 19.96 10.78 2.65
CA ILE A 445 19.57 12.14 2.29
C ILE A 445 20.62 13.11 2.87
N SER A 446 21.12 14.03 2.05
CA SER A 446 22.11 15.02 2.49
C SER A 446 21.52 15.95 3.56
N SER A 447 22.28 16.17 4.63
CA SER A 447 21.91 17.14 5.67
C SER A 447 22.23 18.60 5.26
N THR A 448 23.04 18.80 4.24
CA THR A 448 23.56 20.12 3.83
C THR A 448 23.11 20.55 2.44
N GLU A 449 22.86 19.60 1.52
CA GLU A 449 22.47 19.86 0.13
C GLU A 449 21.05 19.39 -0.12
N LYS A 450 20.11 20.33 -0.27
CA LYS A 450 18.71 20.00 -0.62
C LYS A 450 18.60 19.34 -1.98
N GLY A 451 17.74 18.31 -2.05
CA GLY A 451 17.51 17.54 -3.27
C GLY A 451 18.54 16.45 -3.55
N LYS A 452 19.60 16.32 -2.73
CA LYS A 452 20.67 15.34 -2.93
C LYS A 452 20.45 14.09 -2.08
N VAL A 453 20.34 12.96 -2.75
CA VAL A 453 20.24 11.63 -2.17
C VAL A 453 21.33 10.74 -2.74
N THR A 454 21.90 9.90 -1.94
CA THR A 454 22.81 8.82 -2.34
C THR A 454 22.30 7.50 -1.79
N TYR A 455 22.73 6.39 -2.34
CA TYR A 455 22.27 5.07 -1.96
C TYR A 455 23.42 4.22 -1.46
N VAL A 456 23.19 3.55 -0.34
CA VAL A 456 24.10 2.57 0.26
C VAL A 456 23.41 1.21 0.35
N ASP A 457 24.16 0.15 0.62
CA ASP A 457 23.54 -1.15 0.84
C ASP A 457 22.62 -1.11 2.06
N LEU A 458 21.43 -1.71 1.96
CA LEU A 458 20.43 -1.73 3.05
C LEU A 458 20.99 -2.41 4.29
N VAL A 459 21.57 -3.62 4.11
CA VAL A 459 22.24 -4.31 5.21
C VAL A 459 23.53 -3.55 5.56
N GLY A 460 23.63 -3.15 6.81
CA GLY A 460 24.73 -2.29 7.31
C GLY A 460 24.40 -0.81 7.34
N ALA A 461 23.33 -0.35 6.68
CA ALA A 461 22.88 1.04 6.80
C ALA A 461 22.30 1.32 8.20
N LYS A 462 22.30 2.59 8.60
CA LYS A 462 21.70 3.04 9.85
C LYS A 462 20.40 3.78 9.57
N ASN A 463 19.35 3.42 10.32
CA ASN A 463 18.08 4.15 10.29
C ASN A 463 18.20 5.49 11.08
N ALA A 464 17.14 6.28 11.09
CA ALA A 464 17.08 7.58 11.75
C ALA A 464 17.34 7.51 13.28
N SER A 465 17.10 6.37 13.91
CA SER A 465 17.37 6.14 15.35
C SER A 465 18.79 5.59 15.62
N GLY A 466 19.61 5.41 14.58
CA GLY A 466 20.98 4.92 14.67
C GLY A 466 21.12 3.40 14.70
N ALA A 467 20.01 2.64 14.63
CA ALA A 467 20.07 1.19 14.54
C ALA A 467 20.57 0.74 13.17
N THR A 468 21.41 -0.29 13.16
CA THR A 468 21.99 -0.84 11.93
C THR A 468 21.13 -2.00 11.44
N PHE A 469 20.73 -1.97 10.16
CA PHE A 469 20.00 -3.07 9.52
C PHE A 469 20.88 -4.31 9.35
N LYS A 470 20.30 -5.46 9.66
CA LYS A 470 20.90 -6.79 9.50
C LYS A 470 20.15 -7.59 8.44
N SER A 471 20.75 -8.67 7.94
CA SER A 471 20.08 -9.61 7.02
C SER A 471 18.78 -10.17 7.61
N SER A 472 18.75 -10.46 8.91
CA SER A 472 17.55 -10.90 9.62
C SER A 472 16.41 -9.88 9.64
N ASP A 473 16.70 -8.61 9.34
CA ASP A 473 15.69 -7.56 9.34
C ASP A 473 14.91 -7.46 8.03
N LEU A 474 15.32 -8.18 7.00
CA LEU A 474 14.68 -8.16 5.67
C LEU A 474 13.33 -8.88 5.67
N LEU A 475 13.13 -9.82 6.58
CA LEU A 475 11.87 -10.54 6.77
C LEU A 475 11.39 -10.38 8.21
N TRP A 476 10.08 -10.44 8.39
CA TRP A 476 9.49 -10.48 9.72
C TRP A 476 9.48 -11.92 10.26
N PRO A 477 9.44 -12.10 11.58
CA PRO A 477 9.31 -13.43 12.15
C PRO A 477 7.94 -14.02 11.85
N ILE A 478 7.88 -15.35 11.70
CA ILE A 478 6.60 -16.05 11.84
C ILE A 478 6.18 -15.94 13.31
N SER A 479 4.93 -15.64 13.57
CA SER A 479 4.48 -15.46 14.94
C SER A 479 4.60 -16.76 15.75
N LEU A 480 4.87 -16.64 17.05
CA LEU A 480 4.91 -17.81 17.93
C LEU A 480 3.55 -18.50 18.02
N ASN A 481 2.46 -17.73 17.96
CA ASN A 481 1.11 -18.30 17.95
C ASN A 481 0.89 -19.21 16.75
N GLU A 482 1.33 -18.79 15.56
CA GLU A 482 1.22 -19.60 14.34
C GLU A 482 2.13 -20.81 14.38
N MET A 483 3.34 -20.69 14.90
CA MET A 483 4.24 -21.84 15.07
C MET A 483 3.70 -22.87 16.08
N GLN A 484 2.97 -22.41 17.11
CA GLN A 484 2.29 -23.32 18.04
C GLN A 484 1.07 -23.99 17.44
N ARG A 485 0.32 -23.29 16.57
CA ARG A 485 -0.83 -23.84 15.84
C ARG A 485 -0.42 -24.82 14.75
N ASN A 486 0.67 -24.52 14.05
CA ASN A 486 1.20 -25.36 12.96
C ASN A 486 2.66 -25.74 13.24
N PRO A 487 2.91 -26.95 13.77
CA PRO A 487 4.25 -27.41 14.09
C PRO A 487 5.14 -27.68 12.87
N SER A 488 4.59 -27.65 11.65
CA SER A 488 5.36 -27.77 10.40
C SER A 488 6.02 -26.46 9.96
N LEU A 489 5.72 -25.35 10.63
CA LEU A 489 6.34 -24.07 10.31
C LEU A 489 7.76 -23.98 10.85
N THR A 490 8.61 -23.32 10.08
CA THR A 490 9.98 -22.97 10.48
C THR A 490 10.11 -21.46 10.63
N GLN A 491 10.91 -21.01 11.59
CA GLN A 491 11.14 -19.58 11.85
C GLN A 491 12.10 -18.98 10.81
N ASN A 492 11.95 -17.69 10.55
CA ASN A 492 12.92 -16.93 9.77
C ASN A 492 14.23 -16.75 10.55
N GLU A 493 15.34 -16.66 9.80
CA GLU A 493 16.69 -16.50 10.37
C GLU A 493 16.78 -15.25 11.29
N GLY A 494 17.47 -15.41 12.41
CA GLY A 494 17.71 -14.34 13.38
C GLY A 494 16.62 -14.15 14.43
N TYR A 495 15.53 -14.93 14.37
CA TYR A 495 14.46 -14.91 15.37
C TYR A 495 14.44 -16.19 16.20
N ALA A 496 14.06 -16.05 17.48
CA ALA A 496 14.02 -17.19 18.39
C ALA A 496 12.93 -18.20 17.99
N VAL A 497 13.29 -19.47 18.06
CA VAL A 497 12.36 -20.60 18.08
C VAL A 497 12.21 -20.99 19.55
N GLN A 498 11.03 -20.80 20.15
CA GLN A 498 10.74 -21.29 21.50
C GLN A 498 9.92 -22.56 21.44
#